data_d1a113d2017f77dc9c3da9f42e7c5755
#
_entry.id   d1a113d2017f77dc9c3da9f42e7c5755
#
_cell.length_a   1.000
_cell.length_b   1.000
_cell.length_c   1.000
_cell.angle_alpha   90.00
_cell.angle_beta   90.00
_cell.angle_gamma   90.00
#
_symmetry.space_group_name_H-M   'P 1'
#
loop_
_entity.id
_entity.type
_entity.pdbx_description
1 polymer ?
#
loop_
_entity_poly.entity_id
_entity_poly.type
_entity_poly.pdbx_seq_one_letter_code
_entity_poly.pdbx_strand_id
1 'polypeptide(L)'
;FNMFFGDSDPFGAFDIDSFFGGRTGKSRSGFTQGRMKGEDSEAVLEITPEEGFAGVEKRFSIRTPEGEKTISLKIPAGIMPGEKIKLSGQGRPGFNGGPNGDLYLQIKFRSDSEFELKGLDLEKQIELYPWEAALGSTLTVKTPDGRISVKIPAGIKADGKIRIAGKGYKNRSGSRGDLYLRVKLVNPEVLDKRQLKLYEELMKISPLHG
;
A
#
# COMPACT_ATOMS: atom_id res chain seq x y z
N PHE A 1 6.87 10.23 -7.22
CA PHE A 1 6.56 8.81 -7.40
C PHE A 1 6.77 8.47 -8.88
N ASN A 2 7.91 7.86 -9.21
CA ASN A 2 8.22 7.45 -10.57
C ASN A 2 7.60 6.08 -10.82
N MET A 3 6.51 6.01 -11.58
CA MET A 3 6.12 4.75 -12.22
C MET A 3 7.02 4.55 -13.45
N PHE A 4 7.91 3.58 -13.38
CA PHE A 4 8.78 3.16 -14.47
C PHE A 4 7.98 2.19 -15.36
N PHE A 5 7.57 2.63 -16.53
CA PHE A 5 7.15 1.73 -17.59
C PHE A 5 8.41 1.26 -18.31
N GLY A 6 8.87 0.05 -17.96
CA GLY A 6 9.93 -0.63 -18.68
C GLY A 6 9.48 -0.95 -20.10
N ASP A 7 10.25 -0.42 -21.03
CA ASP A 7 10.21 -0.77 -22.44
C ASP A 7 10.66 -2.24 -22.59
N SER A 8 9.72 -3.11 -22.96
CA SER A 8 10.02 -4.46 -23.45
C SER A 8 8.95 -4.83 -24.45
N ASP A 9 9.23 -4.53 -25.71
CA ASP A 9 8.46 -5.02 -26.83
C ASP A 9 8.61 -6.55 -26.97
N PRO A 10 7.54 -7.35 -26.81
CA PRO A 10 7.55 -8.76 -27.16
C PRO A 10 6.77 -9.05 -28.43
N PHE A 11 6.80 -8.16 -29.42
CA PHE A 11 6.25 -8.49 -30.74
C PHE A 11 7.30 -8.22 -31.84
N GLY A 12 8.07 -9.29 -32.07
CA GLY A 12 8.89 -9.42 -33.27
C GLY A 12 8.04 -9.17 -34.54
N ALA A 13 8.68 -8.49 -35.47
CA ALA A 13 8.18 -8.13 -36.78
C ALA A 13 7.25 -9.17 -37.39
N PHE A 14 5.97 -8.88 -37.41
CA PHE A 14 5.03 -9.51 -38.35
C PHE A 14 5.14 -8.75 -39.67
N ASP A 15 5.73 -9.44 -40.64
CA ASP A 15 5.82 -9.04 -42.03
C ASP A 15 4.39 -8.98 -42.64
N ILE A 16 3.85 -7.77 -42.74
CA ILE A 16 2.48 -7.49 -43.25
C ILE A 16 2.44 -7.58 -44.77
N ASP A 17 3.58 -7.69 -45.46
CA ASP A 17 3.62 -7.70 -46.93
C ASP A 17 3.20 -9.03 -47.58
N SER A 18 3.08 -10.13 -46.83
CA SER A 18 2.66 -11.42 -47.41
C SER A 18 1.17 -11.65 -47.47
N PHE A 19 0.30 -10.77 -46.94
CA PHE A 19 -1.16 -10.98 -46.94
C PHE A 19 -1.92 -10.17 -48.00
N PHE A 20 -1.28 -9.29 -48.76
CA PHE A 20 -1.93 -8.47 -49.78
C PHE A 20 -1.43 -8.77 -51.21
N GLY A 21 -1.23 -10.04 -51.54
CA GLY A 21 -0.98 -10.52 -52.91
C GLY A 21 -2.24 -11.13 -53.51
N GLY A 22 -3.03 -10.34 -54.28
CA GLY A 22 -3.90 -10.92 -55.29
C GLY A 22 -5.36 -10.49 -55.32
N ARG A 23 -5.66 -9.55 -56.11
CA ARG A 23 -6.70 -9.45 -57.15
C ARG A 23 -7.39 -8.10 -57.23
N THR A 24 -7.13 -7.44 -58.33
CA THR A 24 -7.85 -6.29 -58.91
C THR A 24 -9.34 -6.50 -58.88
N GLY A 25 -10.04 -5.69 -58.09
CA GLY A 25 -11.49 -5.52 -58.13
C GLY A 25 -11.85 -4.09 -57.69
N LYS A 26 -12.18 -3.26 -58.68
CA LYS A 26 -12.55 -1.86 -58.54
C LYS A 26 -13.86 -1.76 -57.79
N SER A 27 -13.83 -1.64 -56.47
CA SER A 27 -15.00 -1.25 -55.67
C SER A 27 -14.58 -0.06 -54.80
N ARG A 28 -15.07 1.13 -55.17
CA ARG A 28 -15.05 2.32 -54.31
C ARG A 28 -16.05 2.08 -53.17
N SER A 29 -15.66 1.30 -52.23
CA SER A 29 -16.26 1.31 -50.91
C SER A 29 -15.46 2.28 -50.06
N GLY A 30 -16.04 3.42 -49.77
CA GLY A 30 -15.49 4.36 -48.81
C GLY A 30 -15.41 3.64 -47.46
N PHE A 31 -14.21 3.16 -47.11
CA PHE A 31 -13.89 2.80 -45.74
C PHE A 31 -13.93 4.09 -44.94
N THR A 32 -15.06 4.40 -44.34
CA THR A 32 -15.14 5.27 -43.19
C THR A 32 -14.31 4.55 -42.12
N GLN A 33 -13.05 4.91 -41.99
CA GLN A 33 -12.19 4.48 -40.85
C GLN A 33 -12.93 4.92 -39.59
N GLY A 34 -13.71 3.98 -39.02
CA GLY A 34 -14.54 4.24 -37.87
C GLY A 34 -13.65 4.72 -36.71
N ARG A 35 -14.16 5.67 -35.96
CA ARG A 35 -13.52 6.10 -34.68
C ARG A 35 -13.44 4.88 -33.77
N MET A 36 -12.24 4.52 -33.32
CA MET A 36 -12.02 3.38 -32.44
C MET A 36 -11.59 3.89 -31.06
N LYS A 37 -12.23 3.36 -30.00
CA LYS A 37 -11.82 3.64 -28.64
C LYS A 37 -10.40 3.12 -28.42
N GLY A 38 -9.58 3.87 -27.69
CA GLY A 38 -8.25 3.45 -27.26
C GLY A 38 -8.31 2.28 -26.27
N GLU A 39 -7.20 1.59 -26.11
CA GLU A 39 -7.09 0.48 -25.17
C GLU A 39 -7.11 0.98 -23.72
N ASP A 40 -7.72 0.18 -22.85
CA ASP A 40 -7.67 0.42 -21.42
C ASP A 40 -6.27 0.09 -20.90
N SER A 41 -5.82 0.78 -19.83
CA SER A 41 -4.52 0.61 -19.21
C SER A 41 -4.68 0.23 -17.75
N GLU A 42 -3.72 -0.51 -17.20
CA GLU A 42 -3.68 -0.84 -15.77
C GLU A 42 -2.37 -0.33 -15.15
N ALA A 43 -2.47 0.12 -13.89
CA ALA A 43 -1.30 0.51 -13.10
C ALA A 43 -1.53 0.19 -11.63
N VAL A 44 -0.45 0.10 -10.84
CA VAL A 44 -0.51 -0.14 -9.40
C VAL A 44 -0.35 1.19 -8.67
N LEU A 45 -1.26 1.46 -7.72
CA LEU A 45 -1.17 2.60 -6.82
C LEU A 45 -0.86 2.11 -5.42
N GLU A 46 0.34 2.43 -4.94
CA GLU A 46 0.76 2.09 -3.58
C GLU A 46 0.33 3.18 -2.61
N ILE A 47 -0.38 2.77 -1.55
CA ILE A 47 -0.84 3.63 -0.46
C ILE A 47 -0.53 2.96 0.88
N THR A 48 -0.60 3.73 1.97
CA THR A 48 -0.50 3.14 3.31
C THR A 48 -1.87 2.62 3.80
N PRO A 49 -1.91 1.67 4.74
CA PRO A 49 -3.16 1.24 5.36
C PRO A 49 -3.95 2.39 5.98
N GLU A 50 -3.29 3.39 6.56
CA GLU A 50 -3.93 4.57 7.14
C GLU A 50 -4.61 5.44 6.08
N GLU A 51 -3.95 5.63 4.93
CA GLU A 51 -4.53 6.35 3.79
C GLU A 51 -5.75 5.61 3.24
N GLY A 52 -5.66 4.29 3.14
CA GLY A 52 -6.79 3.46 2.73
C GLY A 52 -7.93 3.48 3.74
N PHE A 53 -7.62 3.49 5.04
CA PHE A 53 -8.60 3.56 6.12
C PHE A 53 -9.38 4.89 6.12
N ALA A 54 -8.66 6.01 6.09
CA ALA A 54 -9.25 7.34 6.17
C ALA A 54 -9.85 7.81 4.84
N GLY A 55 -9.34 7.26 3.73
CA GLY A 55 -9.51 7.82 2.40
C GLY A 55 -8.66 9.07 2.23
N VAL A 56 -8.21 9.33 1.03
CA VAL A 56 -7.34 10.46 0.73
C VAL A 56 -7.53 10.93 -0.71
N GLU A 57 -7.36 12.22 -0.92
CA GLU A 57 -7.20 12.78 -2.26
C GLU A 57 -5.70 12.90 -2.58
N LYS A 58 -5.26 12.17 -3.62
CA LYS A 58 -3.87 12.21 -4.09
C LYS A 58 -3.79 12.79 -5.49
N ARG A 59 -2.76 13.61 -5.71
CA ARG A 59 -2.35 14.06 -7.04
C ARG A 59 -1.12 13.25 -7.45
N PHE A 60 -1.15 12.72 -8.65
CA PHE A 60 -0.01 12.01 -9.22
C PHE A 60 0.13 12.36 -10.70
N SER A 61 1.36 12.33 -11.18
CA SER A 61 1.66 12.55 -12.59
C SER A 61 1.76 11.22 -13.30
N ILE A 62 1.07 11.09 -14.42
CA ILE A 62 1.23 9.99 -15.36
C ILE A 62 1.93 10.50 -16.62
N ARG A 63 2.85 9.71 -17.14
CA ARG A 63 3.42 9.97 -18.46
C ARG A 63 2.52 9.36 -19.53
N THR A 64 2.04 10.21 -20.41
CA THR A 64 1.29 9.82 -21.60
C THR A 64 2.12 10.11 -22.84
N PRO A 65 1.81 9.56 -24.02
CA PRO A 65 2.48 9.91 -25.27
C PRO A 65 2.44 11.41 -25.60
N GLU A 66 1.45 12.12 -25.04
CA GLU A 66 1.23 13.57 -25.21
C GLU A 66 2.00 14.42 -24.20
N GLY A 67 2.68 13.78 -23.21
CA GLY A 67 3.43 14.46 -22.15
C GLY A 67 3.04 14.01 -20.74
N GLU A 68 3.51 14.76 -19.75
CA GLU A 68 3.20 14.50 -18.35
C GLU A 68 1.86 15.15 -17.97
N LYS A 69 0.94 14.34 -17.43
CA LYS A 69 -0.39 14.79 -17.02
C LYS A 69 -0.61 14.56 -15.52
N THR A 70 -0.95 15.61 -14.79
CA THR A 70 -1.32 15.51 -13.39
C THR A 70 -2.80 15.16 -13.24
N ILE A 71 -3.08 14.09 -12.50
CA ILE A 71 -4.44 13.61 -12.21
C ILE A 71 -4.68 13.70 -10.70
N SER A 72 -5.85 14.25 -10.32
CA SER A 72 -6.35 14.19 -8.94
C SER A 72 -7.25 12.96 -8.79
N LEU A 73 -6.93 12.12 -7.81
CA LEU A 73 -7.66 10.90 -7.50
C LEU A 73 -8.17 10.94 -6.07
N LYS A 74 -9.46 10.75 -5.91
CA LYS A 74 -10.07 10.53 -4.60
C LYS A 74 -10.11 9.03 -4.30
N ILE A 75 -9.33 8.59 -3.32
CA ILE A 75 -9.31 7.24 -2.79
C ILE A 75 -10.40 7.14 -1.71
N PRO A 76 -11.41 6.28 -1.87
CA PRO A 76 -12.47 6.16 -0.87
C PRO A 76 -11.97 5.52 0.42
N ALA A 77 -12.52 5.94 1.56
CA ALA A 77 -12.21 5.33 2.85
C ALA A 77 -12.62 3.86 2.89
N GLY A 78 -11.78 3.04 3.52
CA GLY A 78 -12.02 1.60 3.66
C GLY A 78 -11.75 0.78 2.41
N ILE A 79 -10.98 1.32 1.45
CA ILE A 79 -10.56 0.58 0.26
C ILE A 79 -9.60 -0.55 0.63
N MET A 80 -9.77 -1.72 -0.02
CA MET A 80 -8.95 -2.90 0.27
C MET A 80 -7.83 -3.09 -0.78
N PRO A 81 -6.72 -3.74 -0.41
CA PRO A 81 -5.71 -4.15 -1.38
C PRO A 81 -6.33 -5.04 -2.48
N GLY A 82 -5.90 -4.84 -3.72
CA GLY A 82 -6.43 -5.54 -4.89
C GLY A 82 -7.66 -4.89 -5.52
N GLU A 83 -8.36 -3.99 -4.83
CA GLU A 83 -9.45 -3.24 -5.44
C GLU A 83 -8.92 -2.30 -6.54
N LYS A 84 -9.74 -2.09 -7.58
CA LYS A 84 -9.39 -1.23 -8.71
C LYS A 84 -10.23 0.05 -8.70
N ILE A 85 -9.57 1.17 -8.94
CA ILE A 85 -10.22 2.47 -9.18
C ILE A 85 -10.14 2.78 -10.67
N LYS A 86 -11.30 3.03 -11.30
CA LYS A 86 -11.40 3.38 -12.71
C LYS A 86 -11.28 4.89 -12.90
N LEU A 87 -10.40 5.31 -13.78
CA LEU A 87 -10.26 6.67 -14.27
C LEU A 87 -10.66 6.72 -15.74
N SER A 88 -11.86 7.19 -16.02
CA SER A 88 -12.41 7.22 -17.37
C SER A 88 -11.61 8.13 -18.30
N GLY A 89 -11.31 7.64 -19.50
CA GLY A 89 -10.61 8.41 -20.54
C GLY A 89 -9.14 8.71 -20.23
N GLN A 90 -8.53 8.00 -19.27
CA GLN A 90 -7.12 8.15 -18.91
C GLN A 90 -6.25 6.97 -19.37
N GLY A 91 -6.79 6.07 -20.21
CA GLY A 91 -6.07 5.01 -20.88
C GLY A 91 -5.37 5.48 -22.15
N ARG A 92 -5.06 4.55 -23.08
CA ARG A 92 -4.39 4.87 -24.34
C ARG A 92 -5.28 5.73 -25.26
N PRO A 93 -4.67 6.57 -26.12
CA PRO A 93 -5.41 7.37 -27.09
C PRO A 93 -6.22 6.49 -28.04
N GLY A 94 -7.40 6.97 -28.44
CA GLY A 94 -8.21 6.36 -29.49
C GLY A 94 -7.67 6.65 -30.89
N PHE A 95 -8.07 5.84 -31.85
CA PHE A 95 -7.72 6.02 -33.26
C PHE A 95 -8.77 6.84 -34.00
N ASN A 96 -8.33 7.61 -35.01
CA ASN A 96 -9.18 8.44 -35.87
C ASN A 96 -10.13 9.37 -35.10
N GLY A 97 -9.68 9.98 -34.02
CA GLY A 97 -10.50 10.84 -33.17
C GLY A 97 -11.51 10.06 -32.31
N GLY A 98 -11.26 8.77 -32.06
CA GLY A 98 -11.98 7.97 -31.08
C GLY A 98 -11.64 8.40 -29.63
N PRO A 99 -12.49 8.09 -28.66
CA PRO A 99 -12.23 8.40 -27.26
C PRO A 99 -11.06 7.58 -26.74
N ASN A 100 -10.35 8.11 -25.74
CA ASN A 100 -9.31 7.36 -25.02
C ASN A 100 -9.92 6.15 -24.30
N GLY A 101 -9.09 5.14 -24.02
CA GLY A 101 -9.39 4.06 -23.09
C GLY A 101 -9.49 4.54 -21.65
N ASP A 102 -9.72 3.64 -20.72
CA ASP A 102 -9.81 3.92 -19.30
C ASP A 102 -8.53 3.44 -18.59
N LEU A 103 -8.15 4.09 -17.47
CA LEU A 103 -7.05 3.66 -16.63
C LEU A 103 -7.61 3.01 -15.36
N TYR A 104 -7.19 1.78 -15.08
CA TYR A 104 -7.53 1.05 -13.87
C TYR A 104 -6.33 1.06 -12.91
N LEU A 105 -6.50 1.68 -11.75
CA LEU A 105 -5.50 1.73 -10.69
C LEU A 105 -5.79 0.64 -9.67
N GLN A 106 -4.95 -0.40 -9.64
CA GLN A 106 -5.02 -1.45 -8.63
C GLN A 106 -4.36 -0.97 -7.34
N ILE A 107 -5.10 -1.01 -6.24
CA ILE A 107 -4.58 -0.61 -4.92
C ILE A 107 -3.66 -1.70 -4.36
N LYS A 108 -2.50 -1.26 -3.88
CA LYS A 108 -1.56 -2.08 -3.12
C LYS A 108 -1.15 -1.34 -1.85
N PHE A 109 -1.14 -2.03 -0.71
CA PHE A 109 -0.64 -1.43 0.51
C PHE A 109 0.87 -1.58 0.61
N ARG A 110 1.53 -0.51 1.06
CA ARG A 110 2.98 -0.48 1.27
C ARG A 110 3.35 -1.35 2.47
N SER A 111 4.44 -2.11 2.34
CA SER A 111 4.96 -2.97 3.40
C SER A 111 5.80 -2.23 4.45
N ASP A 112 6.27 -1.02 4.13
CA ASP A 112 7.06 -0.16 5.02
C ASP A 112 6.20 0.81 5.86
N SER A 113 4.88 0.57 5.93
CA SER A 113 3.97 1.36 6.73
C SER A 113 4.03 0.99 8.22
N GLU A 114 3.55 1.89 9.06
CA GLU A 114 3.44 1.71 10.51
C GLU A 114 2.54 0.53 10.90
N PHE A 115 1.61 0.16 10.01
CA PHE A 115 0.67 -0.94 10.18
C PHE A 115 0.80 -1.95 9.04
N GLU A 116 0.77 -3.22 9.41
CA GLU A 116 0.65 -4.35 8.49
C GLU A 116 -0.81 -4.83 8.51
N LEU A 117 -1.43 -4.94 7.33
CA LEU A 117 -2.80 -5.45 7.21
C LEU A 117 -2.80 -6.97 7.03
N LYS A 118 -3.58 -7.68 7.87
CA LYS A 118 -3.83 -9.12 7.80
C LYS A 118 -5.34 -9.38 7.80
N GLY A 119 -5.92 -9.54 6.62
CA GLY A 119 -7.37 -9.54 6.48
C GLY A 119 -7.96 -8.16 6.80
N LEU A 120 -8.68 -8.03 7.91
CA LEU A 120 -9.12 -6.74 8.48
C LEU A 120 -8.35 -6.37 9.75
N ASP A 121 -7.52 -7.27 10.26
CA ASP A 121 -6.70 -6.98 11.42
C ASP A 121 -5.49 -6.14 11.03
N LEU A 122 -5.09 -5.26 11.92
CA LEU A 122 -3.87 -4.48 11.80
C LEU A 122 -2.85 -5.00 12.80
N GLU A 123 -1.61 -5.17 12.37
CA GLU A 123 -0.49 -5.43 13.26
C GLU A 123 0.44 -4.22 13.26
N LYS A 124 0.84 -3.78 14.48
CA LYS A 124 1.77 -2.69 14.68
C LYS A 124 2.84 -3.14 15.66
N GLN A 125 4.10 -2.90 15.33
CA GLN A 125 5.20 -3.10 16.25
C GLN A 125 5.27 -1.93 17.24
N ILE A 126 5.41 -2.26 18.54
CA ILE A 126 5.71 -1.30 19.60
C ILE A 126 7.05 -1.64 20.25
N GLU A 127 7.81 -0.64 20.58
CA GLU A 127 9.08 -0.82 21.27
C GLU A 127 8.89 -0.56 22.78
N LEU A 128 9.41 -1.48 23.58
CA LEU A 128 9.39 -1.39 25.04
C LEU A 128 10.80 -1.58 25.56
N TYR A 129 11.12 -0.84 26.61
CA TYR A 129 12.32 -1.11 27.39
C TYR A 129 12.14 -2.35 28.26
N PRO A 130 13.21 -3.07 28.63
CA PRO A 130 13.13 -4.28 29.44
C PRO A 130 12.35 -4.10 30.74
N TRP A 131 12.50 -2.98 31.43
CA TRP A 131 11.76 -2.69 32.67
C TRP A 131 10.28 -2.42 32.43
N GLU A 132 9.90 -1.82 31.31
CA GLU A 132 8.49 -1.59 30.96
C GLU A 132 7.77 -2.91 30.68
N ALA A 133 8.46 -3.84 30.02
CA ALA A 133 7.95 -5.18 29.78
C ALA A 133 7.89 -6.02 31.05
N ALA A 134 8.90 -5.91 31.94
CA ALA A 134 8.96 -6.68 33.17
C ALA A 134 7.93 -6.19 34.21
N LEU A 135 7.82 -4.88 34.41
CA LEU A 135 6.99 -4.26 35.44
C LEU A 135 5.58 -3.91 34.96
N GLY A 136 5.38 -3.90 33.65
CA GLY A 136 4.20 -3.33 33.02
C GLY A 136 4.29 -1.81 32.91
N SER A 137 3.56 -1.27 31.96
CA SER A 137 3.54 0.17 31.69
C SER A 137 2.22 0.59 31.06
N THR A 138 2.08 1.88 30.82
CA THR A 138 0.96 2.41 30.03
C THR A 138 1.53 3.19 28.86
N LEU A 139 1.17 2.78 27.64
CA LEU A 139 1.69 3.38 26.41
C LEU A 139 0.57 4.07 25.65
N THR A 140 0.84 5.26 25.14
CA THR A 140 -0.06 5.91 24.18
C THR A 140 0.29 5.47 22.75
N VAL A 141 -0.63 4.75 22.11
CA VAL A 141 -0.44 4.20 20.78
C VAL A 141 -1.28 4.96 19.76
N LYS A 142 -0.67 5.32 18.64
CA LYS A 142 -1.39 5.86 17.48
C LYS A 142 -2.10 4.71 16.76
N THR A 143 -3.38 4.90 16.47
CA THR A 143 -4.23 4.00 15.67
C THR A 143 -4.80 4.77 14.49
N PRO A 144 -5.40 4.12 13.49
CA PRO A 144 -6.09 4.81 12.40
C PRO A 144 -7.20 5.78 12.85
N ASP A 145 -7.84 5.52 14.01
CA ASP A 145 -8.88 6.39 14.59
C ASP A 145 -8.34 7.51 15.48
N GLY A 146 -7.03 7.58 15.69
CA GLY A 146 -6.43 8.52 16.63
C GLY A 146 -5.54 7.83 17.67
N ARG A 147 -5.36 8.46 18.82
CA ARG A 147 -4.49 7.94 19.89
C ARG A 147 -5.30 7.27 20.98
N ILE A 148 -4.81 6.14 21.47
CA ILE A 148 -5.40 5.41 22.59
C ILE A 148 -4.34 5.10 23.65
N SER A 149 -4.75 5.03 24.90
CA SER A 149 -3.92 4.56 26.00
C SER A 149 -4.09 3.07 26.17
N VAL A 150 -2.97 2.33 26.16
CA VAL A 150 -2.94 0.87 26.25
C VAL A 150 -2.11 0.47 27.48
N LYS A 151 -2.70 -0.37 28.33
CA LYS A 151 -2.00 -0.95 29.48
C LYS A 151 -1.19 -2.17 29.03
N ILE A 152 0.08 -2.14 29.24
CA ILE A 152 1.01 -3.26 28.99
C ILE A 152 1.06 -4.12 30.26
N PRO A 153 0.72 -5.41 30.18
CA PRO A 153 0.81 -6.29 31.35
C PRO A 153 2.26 -6.54 31.75
N ALA A 154 2.50 -6.67 33.06
CA ALA A 154 3.81 -7.05 33.57
C ALA A 154 4.20 -8.46 33.08
N GLY A 155 5.48 -8.67 32.80
CA GLY A 155 6.02 -9.95 32.35
C GLY A 155 5.70 -10.28 30.87
N ILE A 156 5.31 -9.31 30.06
CA ILE A 156 5.11 -9.53 28.62
C ILE A 156 6.44 -9.89 27.97
N LYS A 157 6.42 -10.94 27.14
CA LYS A 157 7.62 -11.42 26.43
C LYS A 157 7.86 -10.65 25.15
N ALA A 158 9.09 -10.71 24.63
CA ALA A 158 9.39 -10.32 23.25
C ALA A 158 8.48 -11.07 22.28
N ASP A 159 8.07 -10.39 21.22
CA ASP A 159 7.07 -10.85 20.23
C ASP A 159 5.68 -11.17 20.80
N GLY A 160 5.45 -10.92 22.10
CA GLY A 160 4.13 -10.98 22.70
C GLY A 160 3.16 -10.02 22.01
N LYS A 161 1.90 -10.43 21.87
CA LYS A 161 0.87 -9.62 21.19
C LYS A 161 -0.21 -9.16 22.16
N ILE A 162 -0.55 -7.88 22.08
CA ILE A 162 -1.67 -7.28 22.82
C ILE A 162 -2.76 -6.98 21.82
N ARG A 163 -3.93 -7.62 21.99
CA ARG A 163 -5.11 -7.40 21.15
C ARG A 163 -5.92 -6.21 21.64
N ILE A 164 -6.28 -5.34 20.74
CA ILE A 164 -7.19 -4.21 20.99
C ILE A 164 -8.40 -4.38 20.07
N ALA A 165 -9.49 -4.83 20.66
CA ALA A 165 -10.69 -5.19 19.94
C ALA A 165 -11.29 -4.00 19.19
N GLY A 166 -11.71 -4.23 17.93
CA GLY A 166 -12.38 -3.24 17.10
C GLY A 166 -11.53 -2.02 16.74
N LYS A 167 -10.18 -2.12 16.80
CA LYS A 167 -9.25 -1.04 16.40
C LYS A 167 -8.44 -1.39 15.16
N GLY A 168 -8.81 -2.46 14.47
CA GLY A 168 -8.26 -2.83 13.18
C GLY A 168 -8.80 -2.01 12.00
N TYR A 169 -8.57 -2.49 10.81
CA TYR A 169 -9.00 -1.87 9.56
C TYR A 169 -10.51 -1.96 9.42
N LYS A 170 -11.13 -0.88 8.94
CA LYS A 170 -12.57 -0.84 8.63
C LYS A 170 -12.72 -0.74 7.11
N ASN A 171 -13.34 -1.76 6.51
CA ASN A 171 -13.61 -1.76 5.07
C ASN A 171 -14.88 -0.97 4.74
N ARG A 172 -15.16 -0.81 3.44
CA ARG A 172 -16.34 -0.08 2.95
C ARG A 172 -17.69 -0.73 3.32
N SER A 173 -17.71 -2.04 3.56
CA SER A 173 -18.93 -2.73 4.02
C SER A 173 -19.25 -2.49 5.50
N GLY A 174 -18.37 -1.78 6.23
CA GLY A 174 -18.52 -1.50 7.65
C GLY A 174 -17.93 -2.57 8.56
N SER A 175 -17.47 -3.69 8.02
CA SER A 175 -16.77 -4.72 8.79
C SER A 175 -15.43 -4.20 9.30
N ARG A 176 -15.09 -4.55 10.54
CA ARG A 176 -13.89 -4.06 11.21
C ARG A 176 -13.14 -5.18 11.91
N GLY A 177 -11.80 -5.18 11.80
CA GLY A 177 -10.92 -6.08 12.51
C GLY A 177 -10.40 -5.50 13.83
N ASP A 178 -9.37 -6.16 14.36
CA ASP A 178 -8.70 -5.80 15.61
C ASP A 178 -7.30 -5.25 15.34
N LEU A 179 -6.75 -4.54 16.33
CA LEU A 179 -5.37 -4.10 16.28
C LEU A 179 -4.53 -4.99 17.21
N TYR A 180 -3.47 -5.55 16.69
CA TYR A 180 -2.48 -6.31 17.44
C TYR A 180 -1.19 -5.49 17.58
N LEU A 181 -0.80 -5.24 18.82
CA LEU A 181 0.48 -4.61 19.14
C LEU A 181 1.49 -5.71 19.42
N ARG A 182 2.49 -5.86 18.55
CA ARG A 182 3.59 -6.81 18.74
C ARG A 182 4.75 -6.14 19.45
N VAL A 183 5.15 -6.71 20.58
CA VAL A 183 6.23 -6.17 21.43
C VAL A 183 7.59 -6.49 20.84
N LYS A 184 8.41 -5.46 20.66
CA LYS A 184 9.84 -5.55 20.42
C LYS A 184 10.58 -4.96 21.63
N LEU A 185 11.41 -5.77 22.29
CA LEU A 185 12.27 -5.26 23.35
C LEU A 185 13.46 -4.54 22.72
N VAL A 186 13.71 -3.33 23.21
CA VAL A 186 14.83 -2.51 22.78
C VAL A 186 15.60 -2.01 23.98
N ASN A 187 16.92 -1.88 23.87
CA ASN A 187 17.71 -1.22 24.88
C ASN A 187 17.74 0.29 24.62
N PRO A 188 17.86 1.13 25.68
CA PRO A 188 18.12 2.54 25.46
C PRO A 188 19.43 2.74 24.69
N GLU A 189 19.44 3.71 23.77
CA GLU A 189 20.66 4.05 23.02
C GLU A 189 21.78 4.55 23.93
N VAL A 190 21.43 5.26 24.98
CA VAL A 190 22.37 5.81 25.98
C VAL A 190 21.85 5.50 27.37
N LEU A 191 22.69 4.90 28.19
CA LEU A 191 22.43 4.67 29.62
C LEU A 191 23.13 5.74 30.44
N ASP A 192 22.44 6.33 31.42
CA ASP A 192 23.09 7.14 32.45
C ASP A 192 23.86 6.27 33.47
N LYS A 193 24.71 6.89 34.29
CA LYS A 193 25.54 6.18 35.29
C LYS A 193 24.69 5.37 36.27
N ARG A 194 23.50 5.84 36.61
CA ARG A 194 22.61 5.16 37.58
C ARG A 194 21.95 3.96 36.92
N GLN A 195 21.48 4.12 35.70
CA GLN A 195 20.90 3.02 34.92
C GLN A 195 21.93 1.91 34.70
N LEU A 196 23.14 2.26 34.27
CA LEU A 196 24.22 1.30 34.08
C LEU A 196 24.47 0.47 35.35
N LYS A 197 24.58 1.15 36.51
CA LYS A 197 24.78 0.47 37.81
C LYS A 197 23.64 -0.50 38.13
N LEU A 198 22.38 -0.14 37.84
CA LEU A 198 21.22 -1.02 38.05
C LEU A 198 21.27 -2.24 37.15
N TYR A 199 21.68 -2.09 35.89
CA TYR A 199 21.87 -3.22 34.96
C TYR A 199 23.02 -4.14 35.45
N GLU A 200 24.12 -3.60 35.94
CA GLU A 200 25.20 -4.39 36.53
C GLU A 200 24.75 -5.19 37.76
N GLU A 201 23.90 -4.59 38.59
CA GLU A 201 23.30 -5.27 39.76
C GLU A 201 22.36 -6.40 39.30
N LEU A 202 21.48 -6.14 38.32
CA LEU A 202 20.60 -7.17 37.77
C LEU A 202 21.38 -8.34 37.15
N MET A 203 22.46 -8.06 36.45
CA MET A 203 23.30 -9.09 35.84
C MET A 203 23.95 -10.01 36.91
N LYS A 204 24.30 -9.47 38.07
CA LYS A 204 24.86 -10.26 39.19
C LYS A 204 23.82 -11.14 39.87
N ILE A 205 22.56 -10.67 39.94
CA ILE A 205 21.49 -11.38 40.66
C ILE A 205 20.89 -12.51 39.79
N SER A 206 20.82 -12.30 38.50
CA SER A 206 20.14 -13.24 37.55
C SER A 206 21.00 -13.51 36.34
N PRO A 207 22.12 -14.23 36.47
CA PRO A 207 22.89 -14.65 35.29
C PRO A 207 22.09 -15.64 34.44
N LEU A 208 21.98 -15.38 33.13
CA LEU A 208 21.29 -16.25 32.19
C LEU A 208 22.00 -17.59 31.99
N HIS A 209 23.29 -17.63 32.30
CA HIS A 209 24.17 -18.78 32.15
C HIS A 209 24.95 -18.92 33.46
N GLY A 210 24.42 -19.71 34.36
CA GLY A 210 25.09 -20.13 35.59
C GLY A 210 25.49 -21.59 35.47
#